data_0598478c018cd0c8580e2f57a1eb6f83
#
_entry.id   0598478c018cd0c8580e2f57a1eb6f83
#
_cell.length_a   1.000
_cell.length_b   1.000
_cell.length_c   1.000
_cell.angle_alpha   90.00
_cell.angle_beta   90.00
_cell.angle_gamma   90.00
#
_symmetry.space_group_name_H-M   'P 1'
#
loop_
_entity.id
_entity.type
_entity.pdbx_description
1 polymer ?
#
loop_
_entity_poly.entity_id
_entity_poly.type
_entity_poly.pdbx_seq_one_letter_code
_entity_poly.pdbx_strand_id
1 'polypeptide(L)'
;QPFDPAQWREVDGFDFTDITYHRRVGDTRADGMVRIAFDRPEVRNAFRPHTVDELYTALDHARRDPSVGVVLLTGNGPSEKDGGWAFCSGGDQRIRGRSGYQYAGGETAETVDTARAKAEGGRLHILEVQRLIRTMPKVVIAVVNGWAAGGGHSLHVVCDMTIASREEARFKQTDANVGSFDAGYGSAYLAK
;
A
#
# COMPACT_ATOMS: atom_id res chain seq x y z
N GLN A 1 -2.60 13.06 17.65
CA GLN A 1 -1.80 12.34 16.64
C GLN A 1 -2.68 11.32 15.95
N PRO A 2 -2.57 11.15 14.62
CA PRO A 2 -3.37 10.16 13.88
C PRO A 2 -2.98 8.71 14.21
N PHE A 3 -1.86 8.51 14.90
CA PHE A 3 -1.35 7.23 15.34
C PHE A 3 -0.77 7.38 16.76
N ASP A 4 -1.29 6.62 17.71
CA ASP A 4 -0.80 6.56 19.08
C ASP A 4 0.05 5.29 19.25
N PRO A 5 1.38 5.38 19.27
CA PRO A 5 2.25 4.21 19.36
C PRO A 5 2.03 3.38 20.64
N ALA A 6 1.49 3.97 21.71
CA ALA A 6 1.19 3.23 22.93
C ALA A 6 0.06 2.20 22.77
N GLN A 7 -0.76 2.35 21.73
CA GLN A 7 -1.87 1.45 21.42
C GLN A 7 -1.54 0.44 20.33
N TRP A 8 -0.32 0.50 19.78
CA TRP A 8 0.11 -0.34 18.69
C TRP A 8 1.50 -0.90 18.99
N ARG A 9 1.72 -2.13 18.60
CA ARG A 9 3.01 -2.81 18.67
C ARG A 9 3.38 -3.28 17.29
N GLU A 10 4.63 -3.11 16.90
CA GLU A 10 5.18 -3.68 15.68
C GLU A 10 5.00 -5.20 15.67
N VAL A 11 4.70 -5.75 14.51
CA VAL A 11 4.59 -7.20 14.32
C VAL A 11 5.99 -7.74 14.07
N ASP A 12 6.46 -8.58 14.98
CA ASP A 12 7.81 -9.17 14.91
C ASP A 12 8.01 -10.07 13.69
N GLY A 13 9.26 -10.20 13.25
CA GLY A 13 9.68 -11.11 12.19
C GLY A 13 9.67 -10.51 10.79
N PHE A 14 9.56 -9.19 10.67
CA PHE A 14 9.62 -8.46 9.41
C PHE A 14 10.59 -7.27 9.51
N ASP A 15 11.45 -7.12 8.49
CA ASP A 15 12.39 -6.00 8.36
C ASP A 15 11.91 -5.07 7.22
N PHE A 16 10.67 -4.58 7.32
CA PHE A 16 10.08 -3.70 6.31
C PHE A 16 10.74 -2.31 6.31
N THR A 17 10.94 -1.76 5.13
CA THR A 17 11.59 -0.45 4.92
C THR A 17 10.68 0.59 4.27
N ASP A 18 9.73 0.15 3.47
CA ASP A 18 8.80 1.00 2.72
C ASP A 18 7.40 1.04 3.34
N ILE A 19 7.13 0.15 4.30
CA ILE A 19 5.88 0.10 5.05
C ILE A 19 6.14 -0.08 6.54
N THR A 20 5.14 0.23 7.36
CA THR A 20 5.10 -0.19 8.76
C THR A 20 3.94 -1.15 8.98
N TYR A 21 4.15 -2.16 9.84
CA TYR A 21 3.16 -3.18 10.16
C TYR A 21 2.99 -3.33 11.66
N HIS A 22 1.82 -2.98 12.17
CA HIS A 22 1.54 -2.95 13.61
C HIS A 22 0.27 -3.70 13.94
N ARG A 23 0.21 -4.24 15.15
CA ARG A 23 -0.97 -4.84 15.76
C ARG A 23 -1.50 -3.95 16.88
N ARG A 24 -2.81 -3.80 16.96
CA ARG A 24 -3.46 -3.13 18.08
C ARG A 24 -3.25 -3.92 19.37
N VAL A 25 -2.96 -3.21 20.47
CA VAL A 25 -2.77 -3.78 21.81
C VAL A 25 -3.62 -3.03 22.84
N GLY A 26 -4.04 -3.73 23.89
CA GLY A 26 -4.59 -3.11 25.10
C GLY A 26 -6.11 -2.98 25.21
N ASP A 27 -6.89 -3.44 24.23
CA ASP A 27 -8.36 -3.51 24.36
C ASP A 27 -8.88 -4.79 23.72
N THR A 28 -9.54 -5.63 24.47
CA THR A 28 -10.04 -6.94 24.03
C THR A 28 -11.00 -6.89 22.84
N ARG A 29 -11.64 -5.75 22.58
CA ARG A 29 -12.53 -5.58 21.41
C ARG A 29 -11.79 -5.19 20.12
N ALA A 30 -10.56 -4.68 20.24
CA ALA A 30 -9.74 -4.20 19.13
C ALA A 30 -8.51 -5.07 18.86
N ASP A 31 -8.28 -6.13 19.64
CA ASP A 31 -7.09 -6.99 19.54
C ASP A 31 -6.94 -7.70 18.20
N GLY A 32 -8.03 -7.89 17.46
CA GLY A 32 -8.04 -8.44 16.11
C GLY A 32 -7.73 -7.44 14.99
N MET A 33 -7.17 -6.27 15.29
CA MET A 33 -6.91 -5.22 14.32
C MET A 33 -5.41 -5.08 14.05
N VAL A 34 -5.05 -5.02 12.77
CA VAL A 34 -3.69 -4.67 12.33
C VAL A 34 -3.71 -3.42 11.46
N ARG A 35 -2.59 -2.70 11.46
CA ARG A 35 -2.36 -1.50 10.65
C ARG A 35 -1.15 -1.72 9.76
N ILE A 36 -1.35 -1.56 8.46
CA ILE A 36 -0.30 -1.52 7.45
C ILE A 36 -0.27 -0.08 6.91
N ALA A 37 0.88 0.56 6.93
CA ALA A 37 1.00 1.92 6.42
C ALA A 37 2.20 2.06 5.49
N PHE A 38 1.99 2.69 4.34
CA PHE A 38 3.09 3.17 3.51
C PHE A 38 3.98 4.12 4.31
N ASP A 39 5.29 3.98 4.21
CA ASP A 39 6.27 4.75 4.98
C ASP A 39 7.35 5.38 4.10
N ARG A 40 6.90 6.04 3.04
CA ARG A 40 7.73 6.82 2.11
C ARG A 40 7.17 8.24 1.95
N PRO A 41 7.02 9.00 3.05
CA PRO A 41 6.36 10.31 3.02
C PRO A 41 7.10 11.33 2.15
N GLU A 42 8.43 11.20 1.99
CA GLU A 42 9.27 12.07 1.16
C GLU A 42 8.88 12.04 -0.34
N VAL A 43 8.17 11.00 -0.75
CA VAL A 43 7.63 10.82 -2.12
C VAL A 43 6.11 10.63 -2.11
N ARG A 44 5.45 11.12 -1.06
CA ARG A 44 4.00 11.01 -0.88
C ARG A 44 3.50 9.56 -0.93
N ASN A 45 4.27 8.67 -0.32
CA ASN A 45 3.95 7.25 -0.27
C ASN A 45 3.76 6.60 -1.65
N ALA A 46 4.51 7.09 -2.66
CA ALA A 46 4.57 6.41 -3.94
C ALA A 46 5.19 5.02 -3.78
N PHE A 47 4.55 4.00 -4.34
CA PHE A 47 5.05 2.63 -4.23
C PHE A 47 6.03 2.28 -5.37
N ARG A 48 7.02 1.47 -5.05
CA ARG A 48 7.97 0.82 -5.95
C ARG A 48 7.81 -0.71 -5.84
N PRO A 49 8.47 -1.53 -6.70
CA PRO A 49 8.35 -2.98 -6.60
C PRO A 49 8.56 -3.52 -5.19
N HIS A 50 9.61 -3.08 -4.52
CA HIS A 50 9.91 -3.45 -3.14
C HIS A 50 8.75 -3.12 -2.16
N THR A 51 8.16 -1.94 -2.27
CA THR A 51 6.98 -1.56 -1.46
C THR A 51 5.81 -2.52 -1.69
N VAL A 52 5.61 -2.95 -2.94
CA VAL A 52 4.52 -3.87 -3.31
C VAL A 52 4.76 -5.26 -2.73
N ASP A 53 6.02 -5.73 -2.74
CA ASP A 53 6.41 -7.02 -2.16
C ASP A 53 6.18 -7.03 -0.64
N GLU A 54 6.61 -5.96 0.05
CA GLU A 54 6.38 -5.81 1.48
C GLU A 54 4.89 -5.76 1.81
N LEU A 55 4.12 -4.97 1.05
CA LEU A 55 2.67 -4.85 1.23
C LEU A 55 1.96 -6.20 1.03
N TYR A 56 2.34 -6.94 -0.01
CA TYR A 56 1.81 -8.29 -0.25
C TYR A 56 2.13 -9.22 0.92
N THR A 57 3.36 -9.20 1.41
CA THR A 57 3.83 -10.03 2.53
C THR A 57 3.05 -9.73 3.80
N ALA A 58 2.87 -8.45 4.16
CA ALA A 58 2.11 -8.03 5.34
C ALA A 58 0.63 -8.43 5.24
N LEU A 59 0.00 -8.21 4.08
CA LEU A 59 -1.39 -8.60 3.83
C LEU A 59 -1.60 -10.12 3.87
N ASP A 60 -0.68 -10.90 3.29
CA ASP A 60 -0.77 -12.36 3.30
C ASP A 60 -0.57 -12.92 4.71
N HIS A 61 0.34 -12.33 5.50
CA HIS A 61 0.48 -12.65 6.91
C HIS A 61 -0.81 -12.35 7.69
N ALA A 62 -1.38 -11.15 7.54
CA ALA A 62 -2.64 -10.79 8.17
C ALA A 62 -3.80 -11.70 7.75
N ARG A 63 -3.84 -12.11 6.47
CA ARG A 63 -4.84 -13.05 5.95
C ARG A 63 -4.79 -14.40 6.63
N ARG A 64 -3.59 -14.91 6.89
CA ARG A 64 -3.37 -16.25 7.49
C ARG A 64 -3.50 -16.26 9.01
N ASP A 65 -3.36 -15.11 9.67
CA ASP A 65 -3.47 -15.01 11.12
C ASP A 65 -4.95 -15.09 11.56
N PRO A 66 -5.36 -16.17 12.27
CA PRO A 66 -6.75 -16.32 12.68
C PRO A 66 -7.19 -15.29 13.72
N SER A 67 -6.25 -14.65 14.41
CA SER A 67 -6.53 -13.60 15.39
C SER A 67 -6.81 -12.23 14.74
N VAL A 68 -6.50 -12.05 13.45
CA VAL A 68 -6.77 -10.82 12.71
C VAL A 68 -8.16 -10.87 12.10
N GLY A 69 -8.98 -9.88 12.38
CA GLY A 69 -10.31 -9.67 11.77
C GLY A 69 -10.34 -8.46 10.83
N VAL A 70 -9.56 -7.42 11.15
CA VAL A 70 -9.56 -6.13 10.45
C VAL A 70 -8.16 -5.69 10.11
N VAL A 71 -7.97 -5.23 8.88
CA VAL A 71 -6.74 -4.59 8.40
C VAL A 71 -7.02 -3.11 8.11
N LEU A 72 -6.29 -2.22 8.74
CA LEU A 72 -6.27 -0.80 8.38
C LEU A 72 -5.12 -0.56 7.41
N LEU A 73 -5.41 -0.03 6.23
CA LEU A 73 -4.43 0.37 5.23
C LEU A 73 -4.37 1.90 5.17
N THR A 74 -3.19 2.50 5.35
CA THR A 74 -3.03 3.96 5.41
C THR A 74 -1.64 4.39 4.92
N GLY A 75 -1.30 5.67 5.09
CA GLY A 75 0.03 6.22 4.84
C GLY A 75 0.58 6.98 6.05
N ASN A 76 1.87 6.81 6.33
CA ASN A 76 2.60 7.61 7.31
C ASN A 76 2.94 8.99 6.72
N GLY A 77 3.26 9.93 7.56
CA GLY A 77 3.57 11.32 7.21
C GLY A 77 3.52 12.23 8.43
N PRO A 78 3.53 13.54 8.21
CA PRO A 78 3.51 14.23 6.91
C PRO A 78 4.87 14.19 6.18
N SER A 79 4.87 14.60 4.91
CA SER A 79 6.12 14.82 4.17
C SER A 79 6.91 15.98 4.77
N GLU A 80 8.19 15.80 5.02
CA GLU A 80 9.07 16.85 5.54
C GLU A 80 9.25 18.03 4.56
N LYS A 81 9.01 17.80 3.26
CA LYS A 81 9.18 18.81 2.22
C LYS A 81 8.16 19.94 2.29
N ASP A 82 6.94 19.64 2.67
CA ASP A 82 5.82 20.60 2.57
C ASP A 82 4.71 20.37 3.61
N GLY A 83 4.92 19.43 4.55
CA GLY A 83 3.92 19.09 5.55
C GLY A 83 2.68 18.36 5.01
N GLY A 84 2.67 18.00 3.71
CA GLY A 84 1.52 17.37 3.08
C GLY A 84 1.37 15.91 3.43
N TRP A 85 0.13 15.45 3.58
CA TRP A 85 -0.22 14.07 3.83
C TRP A 85 -0.55 13.32 2.55
N ALA A 86 -0.24 12.04 2.52
CA ALA A 86 -0.66 11.14 1.46
C ALA A 86 -0.99 9.75 2.03
N PHE A 87 -2.09 9.20 1.58
CA PHE A 87 -2.36 7.78 1.69
C PHE A 87 -1.37 7.02 0.78
N CYS A 88 -1.45 7.26 -0.52
CA CYS A 88 -0.54 6.73 -1.52
C CYS A 88 -0.72 7.50 -2.84
N SER A 89 0.36 7.98 -3.42
CA SER A 89 0.35 8.73 -4.69
C SER A 89 0.50 7.86 -5.94
N GLY A 90 0.39 6.53 -5.80
CA GLY A 90 0.52 5.60 -6.92
C GLY A 90 1.94 5.12 -7.15
N GLY A 91 2.22 4.62 -8.34
CA GLY A 91 3.54 4.13 -8.69
C GLY A 91 4.60 5.24 -8.77
N ASP A 92 5.79 4.98 -8.24
CA ASP A 92 6.90 5.93 -8.22
C ASP A 92 7.44 6.15 -9.64
N GLN A 93 7.06 7.28 -10.24
CA GLN A 93 7.41 7.60 -11.63
C GLN A 93 8.91 7.84 -11.84
N ARG A 94 9.69 8.07 -10.77
CA ARG A 94 11.15 8.30 -10.87
C ARG A 94 11.91 7.04 -11.27
N ILE A 95 11.35 5.86 -10.99
CA ILE A 95 11.94 4.55 -11.30
C ILE A 95 11.25 3.83 -12.45
N ARG A 96 10.32 4.50 -13.13
CA ARG A 96 9.64 3.97 -14.30
C ARG A 96 10.49 4.20 -15.56
N GLY A 97 11.17 3.14 -16.03
CA GLY A 97 11.89 3.14 -17.31
C GLY A 97 11.00 2.74 -18.49
N ARG A 98 11.59 2.65 -19.70
CA ARG A 98 10.89 2.17 -20.90
C ARG A 98 10.37 0.73 -20.79
N SER A 99 11.01 -0.09 -19.95
CA SER A 99 10.65 -1.48 -19.66
C SER A 99 9.72 -1.62 -18.44
N GLY A 100 9.17 -0.53 -17.91
CA GLY A 100 8.32 -0.52 -16.73
C GLY A 100 9.06 -0.14 -15.45
N TYR A 101 8.49 -0.51 -14.30
CA TYR A 101 9.10 -0.25 -12.99
C TYR A 101 10.26 -1.22 -12.73
N GLN A 102 11.35 -0.71 -12.16
CA GLN A 102 12.56 -1.47 -11.89
C GLN A 102 12.86 -1.51 -10.40
N TYR A 103 13.45 -2.62 -9.93
CA TYR A 103 14.05 -2.68 -8.60
C TYR A 103 15.26 -1.74 -8.55
N ALA A 104 15.51 -1.11 -7.39
CA ALA A 104 16.68 -0.26 -7.23
C ALA A 104 17.97 -1.07 -7.48
N GLY A 105 18.85 -0.54 -8.34
CA GLY A 105 20.07 -1.23 -8.73
C GLY A 105 20.96 -1.53 -7.52
N GLY A 106 21.16 -2.79 -7.24
CA GLY A 106 21.90 -3.36 -6.10
C GLY A 106 21.36 -4.71 -5.66
N GLU A 107 20.08 -4.97 -5.85
CA GLU A 107 19.54 -6.33 -5.75
C GLU A 107 19.75 -7.00 -7.11
N THR A 108 20.91 -7.62 -7.26
CA THR A 108 21.27 -8.31 -8.48
C THR A 108 20.32 -9.48 -8.70
N ALA A 109 19.73 -9.55 -9.88
CA ALA A 109 18.94 -10.64 -10.41
C ALA A 109 19.68 -12.00 -10.47
N GLU A 110 20.80 -12.15 -9.78
CA GLU A 110 21.61 -13.37 -9.75
C GLU A 110 21.07 -14.45 -8.82
N THR A 111 20.14 -14.11 -7.94
CA THR A 111 19.55 -15.07 -6.96
C THR A 111 18.07 -15.39 -7.19
N VAL A 112 17.41 -14.75 -8.16
CA VAL A 112 16.02 -15.00 -8.51
C VAL A 112 15.98 -15.55 -9.94
N ASP A 113 15.17 -16.57 -10.17
CA ASP A 113 14.87 -17.06 -11.52
C ASP A 113 14.67 -15.85 -12.47
N THR A 114 15.67 -15.63 -13.34
CA THR A 114 15.78 -14.40 -14.14
C THR A 114 14.60 -14.19 -15.07
N ALA A 115 13.93 -15.27 -15.53
CA ALA A 115 12.75 -15.18 -16.35
C ALA A 115 11.53 -14.71 -15.55
N ARG A 116 11.40 -15.17 -14.30
CA ARG A 116 10.36 -14.77 -13.37
C ARG A 116 10.59 -13.34 -12.91
N ALA A 117 11.79 -13.00 -12.47
CA ALA A 117 12.14 -11.63 -12.07
C ALA A 117 11.96 -10.64 -13.22
N LYS A 118 12.24 -11.02 -14.47
CA LYS A 118 12.05 -10.18 -15.66
C LYS A 118 10.56 -10.03 -16.02
N ALA A 119 9.77 -11.09 -15.87
CA ALA A 119 8.33 -11.06 -16.09
C ALA A 119 7.60 -10.31 -14.97
N GLU A 120 8.08 -10.45 -13.76
CA GLU A 120 7.53 -9.84 -12.56
C GLU A 120 8.05 -8.41 -12.35
N GLY A 121 9.30 -8.13 -12.61
CA GLY A 121 9.92 -6.80 -12.48
C GLY A 121 9.39 -5.74 -13.43
N GLY A 122 8.86 -6.15 -14.58
CA GLY A 122 8.19 -5.24 -15.53
C GLY A 122 6.76 -4.89 -15.10
N ARG A 123 6.19 -5.65 -14.18
CA ARG A 123 4.84 -5.46 -13.64
C ARG A 123 4.96 -5.20 -12.15
N LEU A 124 4.45 -4.07 -11.71
CA LEU A 124 4.15 -3.94 -10.30
C LEU A 124 3.15 -5.04 -9.96
N HIS A 125 3.46 -5.90 -8.99
CA HIS A 125 2.54 -6.91 -8.45
C HIS A 125 1.33 -6.27 -7.75
N ILE A 126 1.07 -5.00 -8.00
CA ILE A 126 -0.03 -4.25 -7.41
C ILE A 126 -1.39 -4.89 -7.70
N LEU A 127 -1.52 -5.56 -8.85
CA LEU A 127 -2.75 -6.30 -9.19
C LEU A 127 -2.97 -7.49 -8.25
N GLU A 128 -1.92 -8.18 -7.87
CA GLU A 128 -2.00 -9.29 -6.90
C GLU A 128 -2.32 -8.76 -5.49
N VAL A 129 -1.79 -7.60 -5.12
CA VAL A 129 -2.17 -6.92 -3.87
C VAL A 129 -3.66 -6.55 -3.90
N GLN A 130 -4.15 -5.95 -4.98
CA GLN A 130 -5.56 -5.61 -5.14
C GLN A 130 -6.46 -6.85 -5.09
N ARG A 131 -6.04 -7.93 -5.76
CA ARG A 131 -6.74 -9.22 -5.72
C ARG A 131 -6.76 -9.80 -4.31
N LEU A 132 -5.63 -9.78 -3.61
CA LEU A 132 -5.52 -10.27 -2.23
C LEU A 132 -6.48 -9.51 -1.32
N ILE A 133 -6.50 -8.17 -1.38
CA ILE A 133 -7.45 -7.33 -0.62
C ILE A 133 -8.89 -7.77 -0.90
N ARG A 134 -9.27 -7.97 -2.17
CA ARG A 134 -10.64 -8.34 -2.56
C ARG A 134 -11.07 -9.74 -2.18
N THR A 135 -10.13 -10.66 -1.99
CA THR A 135 -10.44 -12.09 -1.82
C THR A 135 -10.11 -12.63 -0.43
N MET A 136 -9.38 -11.87 0.39
CA MET A 136 -9.05 -12.31 1.74
C MET A 136 -10.28 -12.31 2.65
N PRO A 137 -10.42 -13.30 3.57
CA PRO A 137 -11.56 -13.41 4.49
C PRO A 137 -11.37 -12.48 5.71
N LYS A 138 -10.97 -11.22 5.47
CA LYS A 138 -10.75 -10.18 6.48
C LYS A 138 -11.30 -8.87 5.95
N VAL A 139 -11.77 -8.01 6.83
CA VAL A 139 -12.21 -6.67 6.45
C VAL A 139 -11.00 -5.77 6.28
N VAL A 140 -10.85 -5.18 5.10
CA VAL A 140 -9.78 -4.21 4.81
C VAL A 140 -10.37 -2.81 4.69
N ILE A 141 -9.92 -1.90 5.54
CA ILE A 141 -10.39 -0.52 5.61
C ILE A 141 -9.25 0.41 5.18
N ALA A 142 -9.45 1.14 4.09
CA ALA A 142 -8.56 2.23 3.72
C ALA A 142 -8.81 3.45 4.61
N VAL A 143 -7.77 3.95 5.27
CA VAL A 143 -7.80 5.20 6.04
C VAL A 143 -7.04 6.25 5.27
N VAL A 144 -7.77 7.06 4.50
CA VAL A 144 -7.21 8.05 3.56
C VAL A 144 -7.01 9.37 4.29
N ASN A 145 -5.78 9.61 4.68
CA ASN A 145 -5.34 10.77 5.46
C ASN A 145 -4.72 11.90 4.61
N GLY A 146 -4.78 11.79 3.29
CA GLY A 146 -4.21 12.74 2.36
C GLY A 146 -4.45 12.34 0.92
N TRP A 147 -3.46 12.54 0.05
CA TRP A 147 -3.57 12.17 -1.36
C TRP A 147 -3.69 10.66 -1.58
N ALA A 148 -4.71 10.25 -2.32
CA ALA A 148 -4.88 8.93 -2.92
C ALA A 148 -4.95 9.12 -4.44
N ALA A 149 -3.86 8.83 -5.16
CA ALA A 149 -3.76 9.14 -6.58
C ALA A 149 -3.27 7.95 -7.41
N GLY A 150 -3.72 7.84 -8.66
CA GLY A 150 -3.35 6.76 -9.57
C GLY A 150 -3.57 5.39 -8.95
N GLY A 151 -2.53 4.54 -8.90
CA GLY A 151 -2.60 3.24 -8.25
C GLY A 151 -2.96 3.30 -6.76
N GLY A 152 -2.67 4.41 -6.06
CA GLY A 152 -3.12 4.65 -4.68
C GLY A 152 -4.63 4.89 -4.59
N HIS A 153 -5.21 5.54 -5.58
CA HIS A 153 -6.66 5.66 -5.71
C HIS A 153 -7.29 4.27 -5.94
N SER A 154 -6.72 3.46 -6.83
CA SER A 154 -7.22 2.11 -7.09
C SER A 154 -7.15 1.22 -5.84
N LEU A 155 -6.12 1.38 -4.99
CA LEU A 155 -5.99 0.61 -3.75
C LEU A 155 -7.13 0.87 -2.76
N HIS A 156 -7.54 2.14 -2.53
CA HIS A 156 -8.62 2.40 -1.60
C HIS A 156 -9.98 1.91 -2.14
N VAL A 157 -10.18 1.96 -3.47
CA VAL A 157 -11.42 1.51 -4.11
C VAL A 157 -11.62 0.00 -3.97
N VAL A 158 -10.55 -0.79 -3.95
CA VAL A 158 -10.64 -2.25 -3.79
C VAL A 158 -10.77 -2.70 -2.33
N CYS A 159 -10.57 -1.80 -1.36
CA CYS A 159 -10.85 -2.08 0.04
C CYS A 159 -12.36 -2.24 0.29
N ASP A 160 -12.74 -2.89 1.39
CA ASP A 160 -14.15 -3.07 1.76
C ASP A 160 -14.81 -1.75 2.17
N MET A 161 -14.03 -0.86 2.80
CA MET A 161 -14.47 0.45 3.25
C MET A 161 -13.38 1.49 3.08
N THR A 162 -13.78 2.76 2.93
CA THR A 162 -12.86 3.91 2.97
C THR A 162 -13.32 4.89 4.03
N ILE A 163 -12.40 5.23 4.95
CA ILE A 163 -12.55 6.35 5.88
C ILE A 163 -11.60 7.44 5.40
N ALA A 164 -12.12 8.63 5.16
CA ALA A 164 -11.35 9.73 4.60
C ALA A 164 -11.29 10.92 5.56
N SER A 165 -10.12 11.55 5.67
CA SER A 165 -10.02 12.84 6.35
C SER A 165 -10.86 13.87 5.62
N ARG A 166 -11.69 14.61 6.35
CA ARG A 166 -12.54 15.66 5.78
C ARG A 166 -11.72 16.80 5.19
N GLU A 167 -10.63 17.14 5.83
CA GLU A 167 -9.80 18.30 5.48
C GLU A 167 -8.72 17.92 4.47
N GLU A 168 -8.08 16.75 4.64
CA GLU A 168 -6.84 16.41 3.93
C GLU A 168 -7.04 15.44 2.77
N ALA A 169 -8.07 14.59 2.80
CA ALA A 169 -8.22 13.56 1.76
C ALA A 169 -8.47 14.19 0.38
N ARG A 170 -7.70 13.72 -0.60
CA ARG A 170 -7.81 14.11 -2.00
C ARG A 170 -7.71 12.86 -2.87
N PHE A 171 -8.65 12.72 -3.79
CA PHE A 171 -8.75 11.55 -4.67
C PHE A 171 -8.53 11.97 -6.11
N LYS A 172 -7.66 11.26 -6.83
CA LYS A 172 -7.40 11.57 -8.24
C LYS A 172 -6.95 10.33 -9.02
N GLN A 173 -7.68 10.00 -10.08
CA GLN A 173 -7.19 9.05 -11.08
C GLN A 173 -6.28 9.79 -12.05
N THR A 174 -4.98 9.46 -12.05
CA THR A 174 -3.94 10.24 -12.74
C THR A 174 -3.36 9.55 -13.96
N ASP A 175 -3.75 8.31 -14.25
CA ASP A 175 -3.11 7.46 -15.27
C ASP A 175 -3.08 8.13 -16.64
N ALA A 176 -4.16 8.72 -17.08
CA ALA A 176 -4.23 9.43 -18.39
C ALA A 176 -3.23 10.59 -18.48
N ASN A 177 -2.93 11.27 -17.35
CA ASN A 177 -2.01 12.40 -17.32
C ASN A 177 -0.53 11.98 -17.49
N VAL A 178 -0.22 10.71 -17.27
CA VAL A 178 1.13 10.13 -17.38
C VAL A 178 1.23 9.13 -18.53
N GLY A 179 0.28 9.17 -19.47
CA GLY A 179 0.27 8.28 -20.63
C GLY A 179 0.07 6.81 -20.27
N SER A 180 -0.70 6.54 -19.23
CA SER A 180 -1.02 5.21 -18.74
C SER A 180 -2.53 5.00 -18.68
N PHE A 181 -2.96 3.81 -18.32
CA PHE A 181 -4.35 3.48 -18.01
C PHE A 181 -4.40 2.69 -16.72
N ASP A 182 -5.52 2.77 -15.99
CA ASP A 182 -5.74 1.96 -14.80
C ASP A 182 -5.95 0.50 -15.21
N ALA A 183 -4.88 -0.27 -15.18
CA ALA A 183 -4.89 -1.71 -15.49
C ALA A 183 -5.41 -2.56 -14.31
N GLY A 184 -5.72 -1.93 -13.16
CA GLY A 184 -6.19 -2.58 -11.96
C GLY A 184 -7.71 -2.69 -11.88
N TYR A 185 -8.14 -3.09 -10.70
CA TYR A 185 -9.57 -3.21 -10.40
C TYR A 185 -10.23 -1.87 -10.03
N GLY A 186 -9.44 -0.80 -9.82
CA GLY A 186 -9.91 0.48 -9.30
C GLY A 186 -11.02 1.09 -10.14
N SER A 187 -10.78 1.35 -11.42
CA SER A 187 -11.80 1.95 -12.29
C SER A 187 -13.03 1.05 -12.49
N ALA A 188 -12.83 -0.27 -12.56
CA ALA A 188 -13.96 -1.21 -12.70
C ALA A 188 -14.87 -1.22 -11.48
N TYR A 189 -14.31 -1.09 -10.27
CA TYR A 189 -15.09 -1.05 -9.02
C TYR A 189 -15.65 0.35 -8.73
N LEU A 190 -14.95 1.42 -9.10
CA LEU A 190 -15.43 2.79 -8.91
C LEU A 190 -16.70 3.08 -9.73
N ALA A 191 -16.85 2.44 -10.90
CA ALA A 191 -17.99 2.62 -11.78
C ALA A 191 -19.26 1.86 -11.33
N LYS A 192 -19.18 1.03 -10.31
CA LYS A 192 -20.31 0.27 -9.74
C LYS A 192 -20.87 0.90 -8.49
#